data_d9ed612f1e191eb77f1910880e8c7a2a
#
_entry.id   d9ed612f1e191eb77f1910880e8c7a2a
#
_cell.length_a   1.000
_cell.length_b   1.000
_cell.length_c   1.000
_cell.angle_alpha   90.00
_cell.angle_beta   90.00
_cell.angle_gamma   90.00
#
_symmetry.space_group_name_H-M   'P 1'
#
loop_
_entity.id
_entity.type
_entity.pdbx_description
1 polymer ?
#
loop_
_entity_poly.entity_id
_entity_poly.type
_entity_poly.pdbx_seq_one_letter_code
_entity_poly.pdbx_strand_id
1 'polypeptide(L)'
;VRSRRQRQMCIRDRQYALKTGHNPADFTNQNVDHFRDQIQSLGFSYDWDREVNTTDPNYYKWTQWIFEQLYKKGLAYEDEIMVNWAPDFMGGTVVANEEVVDGKTERGGYPVYRVPMRQWVLKITAYADRLIDDLDLVDWPESVKEMQRNWIGRSEGASVKFKVVGHDGVEIEVFTTRADTLFGASYVVLAPENELVDQLTTPEQKAAVDAYKEEASRRSDLERTELSKEKTGVFTGAYVINPVNGEQLPIWTADYVLNSYGTGAVMAVPSGDQRDFEFATKFNLPITPVVEGFNGEEAYTEDGAHVNSGFLDGLNIKEAKAKMVEWLEEHDCGGKKVNYRLRDWIFSRQRYWGEPIPVIHWDDGTTSLVPEDE
;
A
#
# COMPACT_ATOMS: atom_id res chain seq x y z
N VAL A 1 17.78 10.43 7.77
CA VAL A 1 18.03 10.91 9.14
C VAL A 1 17.58 12.37 9.31
N ARG A 2 17.83 13.27 8.34
CA ARG A 2 17.37 14.68 8.41
C ARG A 2 15.84 14.81 8.34
N SER A 3 15.14 14.02 7.53
CA SER A 3 13.68 14.08 7.38
C SER A 3 12.92 13.68 8.66
N ARG A 4 13.41 12.71 9.43
CA ARG A 4 12.81 12.31 10.72
C ARG A 4 12.93 13.41 11.77
N ARG A 5 14.08 14.08 11.89
CA ARG A 5 14.27 15.17 12.86
C ARG A 5 13.41 16.38 12.53
N GLN A 6 13.30 16.75 11.27
CA GLN A 6 12.47 17.88 10.83
C GLN A 6 10.98 17.61 11.07
N ARG A 7 10.49 16.38 10.75
CA ARG A 7 9.11 15.97 11.11
C ARG A 7 8.85 16.01 12.61
N GLN A 8 9.83 15.60 13.41
CA GLN A 8 9.72 15.62 14.88
C GLN A 8 9.65 17.03 15.44
N MET A 9 10.35 18.00 14.84
CA MET A 9 10.29 19.40 15.26
C MET A 9 8.92 20.01 14.96
N CYS A 10 8.38 19.85 13.75
CA CYS A 10 7.05 20.35 13.37
C CYS A 10 5.94 19.81 14.26
N ILE A 11 5.97 18.52 14.59
CA ILE A 11 4.99 17.87 15.49
C ILE A 11 5.11 18.46 16.90
N ARG A 12 6.32 18.60 17.41
CA ARG A 12 6.58 19.14 18.73
C ARG A 12 6.17 20.61 18.85
N ASP A 13 6.46 21.42 17.84
CA ASP A 13 6.15 22.85 17.84
C ASP A 13 4.64 23.08 17.83
N ARG A 14 3.89 22.31 17.02
CA ARG A 14 2.42 22.36 17.05
C ARG A 14 1.86 21.92 18.39
N GLN A 15 2.37 20.84 18.97
CA GLN A 15 1.91 20.36 20.27
C GLN A 15 2.20 21.36 21.39
N TYR A 16 3.36 22.03 21.33
CA TYR A 16 3.72 23.09 22.28
C TYR A 16 2.79 24.30 22.12
N ALA A 17 2.55 24.74 20.89
CA ALA A 17 1.65 25.84 20.61
C ALA A 17 0.22 25.58 21.12
N LEU A 18 -0.32 24.38 20.88
CA LEU A 18 -1.66 23.98 21.37
C LEU A 18 -1.73 23.97 22.92
N LYS A 19 -0.64 23.59 23.60
CA LYS A 19 -0.58 23.53 25.06
C LYS A 19 -0.38 24.90 25.71
N THR A 20 0.36 25.77 25.07
CA THR A 20 0.83 27.02 25.68
C THR A 20 0.17 28.28 25.09
N GLY A 21 -0.51 28.16 23.94
CA GLY A 21 -1.08 29.31 23.24
C GLY A 21 -0.05 30.21 22.53
N HIS A 22 1.23 29.79 22.47
CA HIS A 22 2.26 30.56 21.77
C HIS A 22 2.20 30.35 20.27
N ASN A 23 2.55 31.38 19.51
CA ASN A 23 2.69 31.25 18.05
C ASN A 23 3.88 30.33 17.73
N PRO A 24 3.71 29.28 16.93
CA PRO A 24 4.78 28.37 16.58
C PRO A 24 5.98 29.06 15.93
N ALA A 25 5.76 30.06 15.06
CA ALA A 25 6.82 30.77 14.36
C ALA A 25 7.74 31.53 15.34
N ASP A 26 7.15 32.28 16.28
CA ASP A 26 7.91 33.08 17.25
C ASP A 26 8.77 32.17 18.13
N PHE A 27 8.18 31.10 18.65
CA PHE A 27 8.89 30.12 19.47
C PHE A 27 10.03 29.42 18.71
N THR A 28 9.77 29.02 17.47
CA THR A 28 10.78 28.34 16.64
C THR A 28 11.92 29.29 16.31
N ASN A 29 11.64 30.52 15.91
CA ASN A 29 12.68 31.51 15.60
C ASN A 29 13.56 31.82 16.82
N GLN A 30 12.98 31.99 18.00
CA GLN A 30 13.74 32.18 19.23
C GLN A 30 14.68 31.00 19.54
N ASN A 31 14.20 29.77 19.33
CA ASN A 31 15.03 28.57 19.49
C ASN A 31 16.15 28.49 18.45
N VAL A 32 15.88 28.83 17.19
CA VAL A 32 16.88 28.86 16.12
C VAL A 32 17.99 29.86 16.46
N ASP A 33 17.64 31.07 16.89
CA ASP A 33 18.60 32.09 17.31
C ASP A 33 19.44 31.61 18.51
N HIS A 34 18.81 31.03 19.50
CA HIS A 34 19.53 30.46 20.63
C HIS A 34 20.47 29.32 20.24
N PHE A 35 20.07 28.42 19.36
CA PHE A 35 20.94 27.37 18.82
C PHE A 35 22.11 27.93 18.01
N ARG A 36 21.88 29.01 17.25
CA ARG A 36 22.93 29.67 16.49
C ARG A 36 23.99 30.25 17.44
N ASP A 37 23.58 30.96 18.49
CA ASP A 37 24.47 31.51 19.51
C ASP A 37 25.30 30.43 20.21
N GLN A 38 24.66 29.32 20.57
CA GLN A 38 25.35 28.18 21.20
C GLN A 38 26.39 27.56 20.27
N ILE A 39 26.06 27.32 18.97
CA ILE A 39 27.00 26.75 18.01
C ILE A 39 28.15 27.71 17.72
N GLN A 40 27.87 29.02 17.63
CA GLN A 40 28.91 30.04 17.45
C GLN A 40 29.87 30.10 18.66
N SER A 41 29.35 29.95 19.89
CA SER A 41 30.18 29.94 21.08
C SER A 41 31.19 28.80 21.16
N LEU A 42 30.92 27.69 20.39
CA LEU A 42 31.82 26.54 20.28
C LEU A 42 32.93 26.75 19.24
N GLY A 43 32.92 27.89 18.53
CA GLY A 43 33.98 28.26 17.57
C GLY A 43 33.97 27.45 16.29
N PHE A 44 32.83 26.87 15.89
CA PHE A 44 32.74 26.19 14.59
C PHE A 44 32.86 27.18 13.44
N SER A 45 33.64 26.79 12.41
CA SER A 45 33.93 27.62 11.21
C SER A 45 32.84 27.44 10.14
N TYR A 46 31.57 27.57 10.50
CA TYR A 46 30.51 27.60 9.52
C TYR A 46 30.42 28.98 8.86
N ASP A 47 30.02 28.98 7.58
CA ASP A 47 29.63 30.18 6.87
C ASP A 47 28.19 30.54 7.20
N TRP A 48 27.99 31.39 8.16
CA TRP A 48 26.67 31.78 8.69
C TRP A 48 25.83 32.57 7.68
N ASP A 49 26.46 33.20 6.67
CA ASP A 49 25.75 33.89 5.60
C ASP A 49 25.06 32.89 4.64
N ARG A 50 25.39 31.62 4.75
CA ARG A 50 24.75 30.50 4.03
C ARG A 50 23.77 29.70 4.87
N GLU A 51 23.31 30.24 5.96
CA GLU A 51 22.22 29.62 6.73
C GLU A 51 20.95 29.57 5.91
N VAL A 52 20.32 28.40 5.87
CA VAL A 52 19.12 28.14 5.06
C VAL A 52 17.95 27.82 5.97
N ASN A 53 16.87 28.56 5.83
CA ASN A 53 15.57 28.26 6.42
C ASN A 53 14.64 27.68 5.36
N THR A 54 14.34 26.39 5.43
CA THR A 54 13.47 25.70 4.46
C THR A 54 12.00 26.09 4.58
N THR A 55 11.62 26.88 5.60
CA THR A 55 10.26 27.42 5.77
C THR A 55 10.13 28.84 5.24
N ASP A 56 11.21 29.43 4.73
CA ASP A 56 11.20 30.74 4.09
C ASP A 56 10.53 30.64 2.71
N PRO A 57 9.54 31.50 2.39
CA PRO A 57 8.92 31.53 1.06
C PRO A 57 9.93 31.65 -0.10
N ASN A 58 11.02 32.40 0.09
CA ASN A 58 12.08 32.51 -0.92
C ASN A 58 12.84 31.20 -1.15
N TYR A 59 12.80 30.29 -0.19
CA TYR A 59 13.39 28.96 -0.32
C TYR A 59 12.37 27.96 -0.89
N TYR A 60 11.18 27.83 -0.27
CA TYR A 60 10.26 26.78 -0.67
C TYR A 60 9.52 27.04 -1.98
N LYS A 61 9.53 28.27 -2.53
CA LYS A 61 9.02 28.54 -3.89
C LYS A 61 9.61 27.60 -4.94
N TRP A 62 10.84 27.12 -4.75
CA TRP A 62 11.46 26.15 -5.65
C TRP A 62 10.86 24.75 -5.50
N THR A 63 10.44 24.37 -4.31
CA THR A 63 9.68 23.13 -4.10
C THR A 63 8.31 23.22 -4.77
N GLN A 64 7.64 24.37 -4.66
CA GLN A 64 6.38 24.64 -5.34
C GLN A 64 6.54 24.57 -6.86
N TRP A 65 7.58 25.20 -7.41
CA TRP A 65 7.89 25.14 -8.84
C TRP A 65 8.18 23.71 -9.31
N ILE A 66 8.91 22.91 -8.54
CA ILE A 66 9.12 21.48 -8.86
C ILE A 66 7.80 20.74 -8.89
N PHE A 67 6.92 20.98 -7.89
CA PHE A 67 5.59 20.38 -7.86
C PHE A 67 4.79 20.74 -9.12
N GLU A 68 4.80 21.99 -9.54
CA GLU A 68 4.12 22.42 -10.77
C GLU A 68 4.67 21.70 -12.03
N GLN A 69 5.99 21.52 -12.12
CA GLN A 69 6.57 20.76 -13.24
C GLN A 69 6.09 19.30 -13.23
N LEU A 70 5.95 18.69 -12.06
CA LEU A 70 5.39 17.34 -11.91
C LEU A 70 3.92 17.31 -12.30
N TYR A 71 3.14 18.29 -11.85
CA TYR A 71 1.72 18.43 -12.21
C TYR A 71 1.53 18.61 -13.74
N LYS A 72 2.26 19.52 -14.37
CA LYS A 72 2.25 19.75 -15.83
C LYS A 72 2.60 18.48 -16.64
N LYS A 73 3.34 17.54 -16.03
CA LYS A 73 3.71 16.24 -16.63
C LYS A 73 2.75 15.10 -16.27
N GLY A 74 1.69 15.35 -15.50
CA GLY A 74 0.79 14.30 -15.01
C GLY A 74 1.42 13.35 -13.98
N LEU A 75 2.50 13.78 -13.33
CA LEU A 75 3.20 13.04 -12.29
C LEU A 75 2.79 13.45 -10.86
N ALA A 76 2.05 14.53 -10.72
CA ALA A 76 1.36 14.90 -9.49
C ALA A 76 -0.14 14.91 -9.76
N TYR A 77 -0.92 14.25 -8.91
CA TYR A 77 -2.36 14.10 -9.05
C TYR A 77 -3.01 13.99 -7.67
N GLU A 78 -4.31 14.21 -7.61
CA GLU A 78 -5.10 13.94 -6.41
C GLU A 78 -5.80 12.60 -6.53
N ASP A 79 -5.83 11.88 -5.42
CA ASP A 79 -6.53 10.61 -5.30
C ASP A 79 -7.07 10.42 -3.88
N GLU A 80 -8.10 9.60 -3.77
CA GLU A 80 -8.64 9.19 -2.48
C GLU A 80 -7.91 7.91 -2.02
N ILE A 81 -7.04 8.08 -1.04
CA ILE A 81 -6.20 7.00 -0.54
C ILE A 81 -6.40 6.75 0.95
N MET A 82 -6.25 5.48 1.33
CA MET A 82 -6.34 5.07 2.73
C MET A 82 -5.16 5.62 3.52
N VAL A 83 -5.44 6.45 4.52
CA VAL A 83 -4.45 7.06 5.42
C VAL A 83 -4.69 6.63 6.86
N ASN A 84 -3.66 6.70 7.68
CA ASN A 84 -3.77 6.52 9.13
C ASN A 84 -4.18 7.86 9.75
N TRP A 85 -5.43 8.00 10.11
CA TRP A 85 -6.00 9.21 10.69
C TRP A 85 -6.11 9.09 12.21
N ALA A 86 -5.54 10.06 12.93
CA ALA A 86 -5.64 10.19 14.38
C ALA A 86 -6.45 11.45 14.73
N PRO A 87 -7.77 11.35 14.94
CA PRO A 87 -8.64 12.53 15.14
C PRO A 87 -8.31 13.32 16.40
N ASP A 88 -7.95 12.64 17.47
CA ASP A 88 -7.66 13.25 18.76
C ASP A 88 -6.18 13.66 18.93
N PHE A 89 -5.33 13.26 17.99
CA PHE A 89 -3.93 13.61 18.01
C PHE A 89 -3.69 14.95 17.34
N MET A 90 -3.28 15.96 18.12
CA MET A 90 -2.91 17.29 17.62
C MET A 90 -4.01 18.02 16.82
N GLY A 91 -5.28 17.80 17.20
CA GLY A 91 -6.43 18.39 16.49
C GLY A 91 -6.75 17.73 15.14
N GLY A 92 -6.40 16.46 15.00
CA GLY A 92 -6.58 15.65 13.81
C GLY A 92 -5.36 15.72 12.87
N THR A 93 -4.75 14.57 12.61
CA THR A 93 -3.60 14.51 11.69
C THR A 93 -3.43 13.12 11.08
N VAL A 94 -2.87 13.09 9.87
CA VAL A 94 -2.40 11.86 9.23
C VAL A 94 -1.04 11.50 9.81
N VAL A 95 -0.87 10.24 10.24
CA VAL A 95 0.37 9.69 10.77
C VAL A 95 0.96 8.64 9.83
N ALA A 96 2.29 8.53 9.81
CA ALA A 96 2.97 7.53 8.99
C ALA A 96 2.79 6.12 9.59
N ASN A 97 2.97 5.07 8.77
CA ASN A 97 2.82 3.68 9.25
C ASN A 97 3.76 3.37 10.42
N GLU A 98 4.98 3.92 10.39
CA GLU A 98 5.99 3.75 11.44
C GLU A 98 5.66 4.46 12.75
N GLU A 99 4.66 5.36 12.74
CA GLU A 99 4.18 6.09 13.92
C GLU A 99 2.95 5.44 14.55
N VAL A 100 2.49 4.30 14.00
CA VAL A 100 1.35 3.53 14.52
C VAL A 100 1.85 2.26 15.19
N VAL A 101 1.50 2.08 16.46
CA VAL A 101 1.83 0.91 17.27
C VAL A 101 0.55 0.44 17.96
N ASP A 102 0.15 -0.81 17.75
CA ASP A 102 -1.07 -1.40 18.32
C ASP A 102 -2.33 -0.54 18.10
N GLY A 103 -2.50 -0.02 16.87
CA GLY A 103 -3.64 0.82 16.49
C GLY A 103 -3.67 2.20 17.16
N LYS A 104 -2.55 2.65 17.70
CA LYS A 104 -2.41 3.95 18.37
C LYS A 104 -1.18 4.70 17.88
N THR A 105 -1.19 6.01 18.04
CA THR A 105 0.01 6.81 17.79
C THR A 105 1.11 6.45 18.78
N GLU A 106 2.36 6.25 18.31
CA GLU A 106 3.54 6.02 19.16
C GLU A 106 3.67 7.11 20.24
N ARG A 107 3.29 8.36 19.90
CA ARG A 107 3.30 9.48 20.81
C ARG A 107 1.90 9.77 21.32
N GLY A 108 1.71 9.62 22.61
CA GLY A 108 0.49 9.98 23.32
C GLY A 108 -0.59 8.88 23.30
N GLY A 109 -0.43 7.78 22.56
CA GLY A 109 -1.32 6.64 22.60
C GLY A 109 -2.74 6.91 22.08
N TYR A 110 -2.91 7.86 21.14
CA TYR A 110 -4.21 8.19 20.57
C TYR A 110 -4.66 7.15 19.56
N PRO A 111 -5.96 6.81 19.53
CA PRO A 111 -6.49 5.89 18.53
C PRO A 111 -6.21 6.36 17.10
N VAL A 112 -5.87 5.41 16.22
CA VAL A 112 -5.65 5.63 14.80
C VAL A 112 -6.64 4.80 14.02
N TYR A 113 -7.23 5.40 12.99
CA TYR A 113 -8.21 4.78 12.11
C TYR A 113 -7.73 4.83 10.66
N ARG A 114 -7.98 3.76 9.93
CA ARG A 114 -7.79 3.75 8.46
C ARG A 114 -9.00 4.39 7.81
N VAL A 115 -8.81 5.53 7.17
CA VAL A 115 -9.89 6.25 6.49
C VAL A 115 -9.46 6.65 5.08
N PRO A 116 -10.38 6.66 4.11
CA PRO A 116 -10.12 7.26 2.81
C PRO A 116 -10.02 8.78 2.96
N MET A 117 -9.03 9.37 2.31
CA MET A 117 -8.82 10.81 2.34
C MET A 117 -8.20 11.28 1.03
N ARG A 118 -8.77 12.33 0.45
CA ARG A 118 -8.21 12.98 -0.73
C ARG A 118 -6.84 13.58 -0.42
N GLN A 119 -5.83 13.17 -1.19
CA GLN A 119 -4.44 13.55 -0.99
C GLN A 119 -3.76 13.85 -2.33
N TRP A 120 -2.76 14.73 -2.29
CA TRP A 120 -1.82 14.88 -3.40
C TRP A 120 -0.81 13.76 -3.41
N VAL A 121 -0.64 13.16 -4.57
CA VAL A 121 0.19 11.98 -4.79
C VAL A 121 1.19 12.24 -5.91
N LEU A 122 2.44 11.80 -5.73
CA LEU A 122 3.45 11.80 -6.78
C LEU A 122 3.59 10.40 -7.38
N LYS A 123 3.44 10.30 -8.70
CA LYS A 123 3.45 9.04 -9.47
C LYS A 123 4.86 8.50 -9.64
N ILE A 124 5.51 8.16 -8.52
CA ILE A 124 6.88 7.61 -8.53
C ILE A 124 6.96 6.23 -9.16
N THR A 125 5.85 5.48 -9.19
CA THR A 125 5.77 4.16 -9.83
C THR A 125 5.99 4.23 -11.34
N ALA A 126 5.77 5.39 -11.98
CA ALA A 126 6.07 5.59 -13.39
C ALA A 126 7.56 5.41 -13.74
N TYR A 127 8.43 5.44 -12.73
CA TYR A 127 9.87 5.25 -12.86
C TYR A 127 10.36 3.93 -12.27
N ALA A 128 9.48 3.03 -11.87
CA ALA A 128 9.84 1.82 -11.13
C ALA A 128 10.85 0.93 -11.90
N ASP A 129 10.60 0.66 -13.19
CA ASP A 129 11.52 -0.14 -14.02
C ASP A 129 12.84 0.60 -14.22
N ARG A 130 12.79 1.90 -14.56
CA ARG A 130 13.98 2.70 -14.74
C ARG A 130 14.84 2.78 -13.47
N LEU A 131 14.21 2.87 -12.29
CA LEU A 131 14.95 2.87 -11.01
C LEU A 131 15.68 1.55 -10.77
N ILE A 132 15.17 0.42 -11.29
CA ILE A 132 15.87 -0.86 -11.25
C ILE A 132 17.02 -0.89 -12.25
N ASP A 133 16.77 -0.50 -13.49
CA ASP A 133 17.75 -0.53 -14.58
C ASP A 133 18.93 0.41 -14.30
N ASP A 134 18.64 1.61 -13.80
CA ASP A 134 19.66 2.63 -13.49
C ASP A 134 20.56 2.24 -12.28
N LEU A 135 20.23 1.18 -11.51
CA LEU A 135 21.12 0.65 -10.48
C LEU A 135 22.46 0.11 -11.06
N ASP A 136 22.44 -0.28 -12.32
CA ASP A 136 23.65 -0.78 -12.99
C ASP A 136 24.60 0.36 -13.40
N LEU A 137 24.11 1.62 -13.40
CA LEU A 137 24.90 2.82 -13.71
C LEU A 137 25.68 3.35 -12.51
N VAL A 138 25.38 2.90 -11.29
CA VAL A 138 26.01 3.41 -10.06
C VAL A 138 26.98 2.40 -9.48
N ASP A 139 28.12 2.90 -8.99
CA ASP A 139 29.14 2.09 -8.29
C ASP A 139 28.76 1.98 -6.79
N TRP A 140 27.67 1.26 -6.54
CA TRP A 140 27.20 0.98 -5.17
C TRP A 140 27.48 -0.46 -4.78
N PRO A 141 27.66 -0.76 -3.47
CA PRO A 141 27.73 -2.14 -2.99
C PRO A 141 26.50 -2.93 -3.42
N GLU A 142 26.67 -4.20 -3.82
CA GLU A 142 25.58 -5.03 -4.31
C GLU A 142 24.46 -5.20 -3.27
N SER A 143 24.80 -5.27 -2.00
CA SER A 143 23.81 -5.31 -0.91
C SER A 143 22.86 -4.09 -0.90
N VAL A 144 23.38 -2.91 -1.27
CA VAL A 144 22.57 -1.69 -1.37
C VAL A 144 21.67 -1.75 -2.60
N LYS A 145 22.20 -2.20 -3.74
CA LYS A 145 21.40 -2.39 -4.98
C LYS A 145 20.28 -3.40 -4.75
N GLU A 146 20.57 -4.48 -4.06
CA GLU A 146 19.58 -5.51 -3.73
C GLU A 146 18.48 -4.99 -2.80
N MET A 147 18.84 -4.19 -1.80
CA MET A 147 17.85 -3.49 -0.96
C MET A 147 16.93 -2.57 -1.78
N GLN A 148 17.46 -1.86 -2.79
CA GLN A 148 16.66 -1.02 -3.67
C GLN A 148 15.74 -1.86 -4.56
N ARG A 149 16.23 -2.94 -5.20
CA ARG A 149 15.42 -3.87 -6.00
C ARG A 149 14.29 -4.45 -5.16
N ASN A 150 14.59 -4.88 -3.94
CA ASN A 150 13.60 -5.44 -3.01
C ASN A 150 12.58 -4.39 -2.54
N TRP A 151 12.98 -3.13 -2.39
CA TRP A 151 12.08 -2.03 -2.04
C TRP A 151 11.11 -1.72 -3.19
N ILE A 152 11.60 -1.67 -4.42
CA ILE A 152 10.76 -1.48 -5.60
C ILE A 152 9.86 -2.70 -5.79
N GLY A 153 10.40 -3.91 -5.59
CA GLY A 153 9.65 -5.16 -5.52
C GLY A 153 8.90 -5.45 -6.81
N ARG A 154 9.58 -5.39 -7.96
CA ARG A 154 9.03 -5.77 -9.25
C ARG A 154 8.68 -7.25 -9.27
N SER A 155 7.44 -7.56 -9.59
CA SER A 155 6.92 -8.92 -9.69
C SER A 155 6.29 -9.14 -11.05
N GLU A 156 6.71 -10.19 -11.75
CA GLU A 156 6.04 -10.66 -12.97
C GLU A 156 5.05 -11.77 -12.63
N GLY A 157 3.87 -11.68 -13.19
CA GLY A 157 2.80 -12.63 -12.94
C GLY A 157 1.69 -12.49 -13.96
N ALA A 158 0.48 -12.81 -13.53
CA ALA A 158 -0.72 -12.67 -14.35
C ALA A 158 -1.84 -12.01 -13.55
N SER A 159 -2.71 -11.30 -14.26
CA SER A 159 -4.05 -11.01 -13.76
C SER A 159 -4.97 -12.17 -14.08
N VAL A 160 -5.92 -12.44 -13.19
CA VAL A 160 -7.00 -13.41 -13.39
C VAL A 160 -8.31 -12.76 -12.98
N LYS A 161 -9.32 -12.85 -13.85
CA LYS A 161 -10.65 -12.32 -13.62
C LYS A 161 -11.61 -13.43 -13.20
N PHE A 162 -12.23 -13.27 -12.07
CA PHE A 162 -13.22 -14.18 -11.52
C PHE A 162 -14.61 -13.53 -11.62
N LYS A 163 -15.54 -14.17 -12.33
CA LYS A 163 -16.94 -13.71 -12.41
C LYS A 163 -17.65 -13.98 -11.08
N VAL A 164 -18.38 -12.98 -10.59
CA VAL A 164 -19.14 -13.12 -9.33
C VAL A 164 -20.48 -13.79 -9.61
N VAL A 165 -20.80 -14.82 -8.84
CA VAL A 165 -22.05 -15.58 -8.97
C VAL A 165 -23.25 -14.70 -8.60
N GLY A 166 -24.25 -14.62 -9.48
CA GLY A 166 -25.48 -13.86 -9.24
C GLY A 166 -25.34 -12.33 -9.39
N HIS A 167 -24.19 -11.85 -9.88
CA HIS A 167 -23.94 -10.43 -10.15
C HIS A 167 -23.42 -10.25 -11.58
N ASP A 168 -24.33 -10.09 -12.51
CA ASP A 168 -23.99 -9.95 -13.93
C ASP A 168 -23.06 -8.74 -14.17
N GLY A 169 -21.94 -8.97 -14.84
CA GLY A 169 -20.95 -7.96 -15.19
C GLY A 169 -20.01 -7.56 -14.04
N VAL A 170 -20.12 -8.15 -12.85
CA VAL A 170 -19.17 -7.94 -11.76
C VAL A 170 -18.08 -9.01 -11.80
N GLU A 171 -16.84 -8.56 -11.85
CA GLU A 171 -15.66 -9.42 -11.85
C GLU A 171 -14.70 -8.98 -10.73
N ILE A 172 -14.03 -9.96 -10.12
CA ILE A 172 -12.92 -9.72 -9.21
C ILE A 172 -11.63 -10.02 -9.95
N GLU A 173 -10.80 -9.00 -10.18
CA GLU A 173 -9.46 -9.18 -10.75
C GLU A 173 -8.45 -9.39 -9.64
N VAL A 174 -7.65 -10.45 -9.74
CA VAL A 174 -6.52 -10.72 -8.84
C VAL A 174 -5.20 -10.69 -9.60
N PHE A 175 -4.14 -10.31 -8.93
CA PHE A 175 -2.77 -10.48 -9.41
C PHE A 175 -2.11 -11.64 -8.70
N THR A 176 -1.47 -12.53 -9.43
CA THR A 176 -0.72 -13.65 -8.87
C THR A 176 0.59 -13.90 -9.63
N THR A 177 1.64 -14.25 -8.90
CA THR A 177 2.91 -14.75 -9.48
C THR A 177 2.88 -16.25 -9.75
N ARG A 178 1.79 -16.93 -9.34
CA ARG A 178 1.59 -18.36 -9.43
C ARG A 178 0.26 -18.69 -10.16
N ALA A 179 0.08 -18.11 -11.35
CA ALA A 179 -1.10 -18.41 -12.18
C ALA A 179 -1.21 -19.91 -12.53
N ASP A 180 -0.08 -20.61 -12.59
CA ASP A 180 0.03 -22.05 -12.76
C ASP A 180 -0.79 -22.86 -11.75
N THR A 181 -1.03 -22.33 -10.56
CA THR A 181 -1.74 -23.03 -9.49
C THR A 181 -3.26 -22.77 -9.45
N LEU A 182 -3.81 -22.08 -10.44
CA LEU A 182 -5.21 -21.65 -10.49
C LEU A 182 -6.23 -22.80 -10.33
N PHE A 183 -5.90 -24.02 -10.77
CA PHE A 183 -6.73 -25.20 -10.55
C PHE A 183 -6.90 -25.58 -9.07
N GLY A 184 -5.95 -25.18 -8.21
CA GLY A 184 -6.00 -25.42 -6.77
C GLY A 184 -6.53 -24.23 -5.96
N ALA A 185 -7.05 -23.20 -6.62
CA ALA A 185 -7.65 -22.09 -5.93
C ALA A 185 -8.90 -22.57 -5.16
N SER A 186 -8.93 -22.32 -3.85
CA SER A 186 -9.99 -22.79 -2.95
C SER A 186 -10.92 -21.67 -2.50
N TYR A 187 -10.46 -20.44 -2.51
CA TYR A 187 -11.25 -19.26 -2.15
C TYR A 187 -10.61 -17.99 -2.71
N VAL A 188 -11.35 -16.90 -2.71
CA VAL A 188 -10.88 -15.56 -3.05
C VAL A 188 -11.03 -14.66 -1.82
N VAL A 189 -10.03 -13.80 -1.57
CA VAL A 189 -10.03 -12.90 -0.42
C VAL A 189 -9.96 -11.46 -0.89
N LEU A 190 -10.84 -10.64 -0.34
CA LEU A 190 -10.85 -9.19 -0.52
C LEU A 190 -10.29 -8.50 0.73
N ALA A 191 -9.59 -7.40 0.50
CA ALA A 191 -9.22 -6.50 1.60
C ALA A 191 -10.48 -5.93 2.26
N PRO A 192 -10.52 -5.74 3.60
CA PRO A 192 -11.69 -5.22 4.29
C PRO A 192 -12.19 -3.86 3.79
N GLU A 193 -11.29 -3.06 3.22
CA GLU A 193 -11.57 -1.74 2.64
C GLU A 193 -11.99 -1.77 1.18
N ASN A 194 -12.00 -2.95 0.55
CA ASN A 194 -12.40 -3.08 -0.86
C ASN A 194 -13.91 -2.82 -0.99
N GLU A 195 -14.28 -1.97 -1.93
CA GLU A 195 -15.70 -1.58 -2.16
C GLU A 195 -16.59 -2.78 -2.50
N LEU A 196 -16.04 -3.80 -3.15
CA LEU A 196 -16.77 -5.02 -3.47
C LEU A 196 -17.20 -5.80 -2.21
N VAL A 197 -16.55 -5.62 -1.07
CA VAL A 197 -16.96 -6.27 0.18
C VAL A 197 -18.37 -5.84 0.56
N ASP A 198 -18.66 -4.53 0.54
CA ASP A 198 -20.00 -4.02 0.87
C ASP A 198 -21.04 -4.42 -0.18
N GLN A 199 -20.65 -4.44 -1.45
CA GLN A 199 -21.53 -4.79 -2.56
C GLN A 199 -21.91 -6.28 -2.58
N LEU A 200 -20.98 -7.16 -2.20
CA LEU A 200 -21.12 -8.61 -2.33
C LEU A 200 -21.55 -9.31 -1.01
N THR A 201 -21.45 -8.61 0.11
CA THR A 201 -21.84 -9.20 1.41
C THR A 201 -23.34 -9.44 1.47
N THR A 202 -23.73 -10.70 1.72
CA THR A 202 -25.13 -11.05 1.86
C THR A 202 -25.72 -10.50 3.16
N PRO A 203 -27.05 -10.29 3.24
CA PRO A 203 -27.70 -9.78 4.45
C PRO A 203 -27.38 -10.59 5.71
N GLU A 204 -27.24 -11.92 5.59
CA GLU A 204 -26.95 -12.83 6.70
C GLU A 204 -25.52 -12.63 7.25
N GLN A 205 -24.58 -12.22 6.41
CA GLN A 205 -23.17 -12.01 6.78
C GLN A 205 -22.87 -10.56 7.16
N LYS A 206 -23.78 -9.63 6.87
CA LYS A 206 -23.56 -8.18 6.99
C LYS A 206 -23.05 -7.79 8.38
N ALA A 207 -23.67 -8.26 9.45
CA ALA A 207 -23.26 -7.90 10.81
C ALA A 207 -21.84 -8.39 11.16
N ALA A 208 -21.48 -9.61 10.73
CA ALA A 208 -20.16 -10.18 10.98
C ALA A 208 -19.07 -9.46 10.17
N VAL A 209 -19.36 -9.15 8.90
CA VAL A 209 -18.43 -8.41 8.02
C VAL A 209 -18.23 -7.00 8.52
N ASP A 210 -19.27 -6.26 8.90
CA ASP A 210 -19.16 -4.90 9.43
C ASP A 210 -18.31 -4.84 10.71
N ALA A 211 -18.55 -5.77 11.65
CA ALA A 211 -17.74 -5.87 12.87
C ALA A 211 -16.26 -6.16 12.56
N TYR A 212 -16.00 -7.03 11.58
CA TYR A 212 -14.64 -7.36 11.16
C TYR A 212 -13.95 -6.18 10.48
N LYS A 213 -14.64 -5.44 9.62
CA LYS A 213 -14.12 -4.21 8.97
C LYS A 213 -13.72 -3.18 10.03
N GLU A 214 -14.54 -2.99 11.06
CA GLU A 214 -14.22 -2.07 12.16
C GLU A 214 -12.97 -2.51 12.92
N GLU A 215 -12.83 -3.80 13.23
CA GLU A 215 -11.61 -4.34 13.87
C GLU A 215 -10.39 -4.16 12.99
N ALA A 216 -10.46 -4.53 11.71
CA ALA A 216 -9.36 -4.40 10.75
C ALA A 216 -8.92 -2.95 10.54
N SER A 217 -9.84 -1.98 10.59
CA SER A 217 -9.57 -0.54 10.44
C SER A 217 -8.65 0.04 11.52
N ARG A 218 -8.53 -0.65 12.66
CA ARG A 218 -7.68 -0.24 13.79
C ARG A 218 -6.24 -0.73 13.67
N ARG A 219 -5.93 -1.58 12.67
CA ARG A 219 -4.61 -2.16 12.45
C ARG A 219 -3.88 -1.43 11.32
N SER A 220 -2.59 -1.17 11.49
CA SER A 220 -1.73 -0.64 10.42
C SER A 220 -1.43 -1.71 9.36
N ASP A 221 -1.05 -1.30 8.15
CA ASP A 221 -0.62 -2.23 7.09
C ASP A 221 0.55 -3.11 7.54
N LEU A 222 1.45 -2.57 8.37
CA LEU A 222 2.59 -3.32 8.90
C LEU A 222 2.14 -4.45 9.83
N GLU A 223 1.25 -4.15 10.77
CA GLU A 223 0.68 -5.15 11.70
C GLU A 223 -0.13 -6.22 10.97
N ARG A 224 -0.82 -5.85 9.88
CA ARG A 224 -1.63 -6.76 9.08
C ARG A 224 -0.80 -7.75 8.25
N THR A 225 0.40 -7.36 7.84
CA THR A 225 1.29 -8.20 7.03
C THR A 225 2.25 -9.06 7.84
N GLU A 226 2.21 -9.00 9.16
CA GLU A 226 3.04 -9.81 10.04
C GLU A 226 2.70 -11.31 9.92
N LEU A 227 3.69 -12.11 9.49
CA LEU A 227 3.49 -13.54 9.21
C LEU A 227 3.19 -14.39 10.45
N SER A 228 3.61 -13.94 11.63
CA SER A 228 3.46 -14.66 12.89
C SER A 228 2.05 -14.58 13.50
N LYS A 229 1.17 -13.71 12.98
CA LYS A 229 -0.19 -13.55 13.50
C LYS A 229 -1.13 -14.65 13.04
N GLU A 230 -2.04 -15.02 13.95
CA GLU A 230 -3.17 -15.87 13.64
C GLU A 230 -3.99 -15.26 12.48
N LYS A 231 -4.29 -16.08 11.47
CA LYS A 231 -5.08 -15.63 10.31
C LYS A 231 -6.54 -15.47 10.71
N THR A 232 -7.10 -14.32 10.39
CA THR A 232 -8.51 -13.98 10.66
C THR A 232 -9.22 -13.60 9.37
N GLY A 233 -10.52 -13.78 9.31
CA GLY A 233 -11.34 -13.42 8.16
C GLY A 233 -12.79 -13.79 8.37
N VAL A 234 -13.68 -13.25 7.53
CA VAL A 234 -15.10 -13.49 7.55
C VAL A 234 -15.59 -13.81 6.14
N PHE A 235 -16.43 -14.82 6.02
CA PHE A 235 -17.10 -15.16 4.76
C PHE A 235 -18.15 -14.10 4.41
N THR A 236 -18.17 -13.64 3.15
CA THR A 236 -19.11 -12.61 2.69
C THR A 236 -20.49 -13.15 2.35
N GLY A 237 -20.63 -14.47 2.19
CA GLY A 237 -21.84 -15.12 1.68
C GLY A 237 -21.89 -15.27 0.17
N ALA A 238 -20.98 -14.64 -0.57
CA ALA A 238 -20.93 -14.67 -2.03
C ALA A 238 -19.83 -15.60 -2.56
N TYR A 239 -19.92 -15.90 -3.87
CA TYR A 239 -19.02 -16.81 -4.55
C TYR A 239 -18.55 -16.23 -5.90
N VAL A 240 -17.39 -16.66 -6.37
CA VAL A 240 -16.90 -16.45 -7.74
C VAL A 240 -16.78 -17.76 -8.48
N ILE A 241 -16.71 -17.69 -9.81
CA ILE A 241 -16.42 -18.83 -10.69
C ILE A 241 -14.93 -18.87 -11.00
N ASN A 242 -14.27 -19.99 -10.73
CA ASN A 242 -12.91 -20.25 -11.18
C ASN A 242 -12.92 -20.43 -12.71
N PRO A 243 -12.20 -19.58 -13.48
CA PRO A 243 -12.30 -19.61 -14.94
C PRO A 243 -11.80 -20.91 -15.58
N VAL A 244 -10.87 -21.65 -14.95
CA VAL A 244 -10.26 -22.84 -15.56
C VAL A 244 -11.06 -24.13 -15.39
N ASN A 245 -11.86 -24.25 -14.33
CA ASN A 245 -12.60 -25.49 -14.03
C ASN A 245 -14.10 -25.26 -13.74
N GLY A 246 -14.56 -24.02 -13.68
CA GLY A 246 -15.96 -23.67 -13.43
C GLY A 246 -16.43 -23.85 -11.97
N GLU A 247 -15.57 -24.18 -11.05
CA GLU A 247 -15.90 -24.34 -9.64
C GLU A 247 -16.28 -23.01 -8.99
N GLN A 248 -17.22 -23.07 -8.03
CA GLN A 248 -17.58 -21.92 -7.22
C GLN A 248 -16.64 -21.81 -6.03
N LEU A 249 -15.96 -20.68 -5.90
CA LEU A 249 -15.06 -20.37 -4.79
C LEU A 249 -15.69 -19.33 -3.88
N PRO A 250 -15.71 -19.53 -2.54
CA PRO A 250 -16.26 -18.57 -1.60
C PRO A 250 -15.39 -17.30 -1.55
N ILE A 251 -16.06 -16.15 -1.39
CA ILE A 251 -15.41 -14.85 -1.23
C ILE A 251 -15.31 -14.54 0.28
N TRP A 252 -14.09 -14.37 0.75
CA TRP A 252 -13.79 -13.97 2.12
C TRP A 252 -13.27 -12.54 2.17
N THR A 253 -13.39 -11.89 3.32
CA THR A 253 -12.64 -10.69 3.65
C THR A 253 -11.67 -11.01 4.77
N ALA A 254 -10.41 -10.58 4.62
CA ALA A 254 -9.37 -10.84 5.60
C ALA A 254 -8.34 -9.70 5.65
N ASP A 255 -7.81 -9.43 6.84
CA ASP A 255 -6.94 -8.29 7.11
C ASP A 255 -5.52 -8.43 6.54
N TYR A 256 -5.07 -9.65 6.22
CA TYR A 256 -3.77 -9.87 5.59
C TYR A 256 -3.71 -9.47 4.10
N VAL A 257 -4.87 -9.19 3.49
CA VAL A 257 -4.95 -8.61 2.14
C VAL A 257 -5.03 -7.10 2.24
N LEU A 258 -4.15 -6.40 1.54
CA LEU A 258 -4.09 -4.94 1.55
C LEU A 258 -4.75 -4.36 0.29
N ASN A 259 -5.68 -3.42 0.46
CA ASN A 259 -6.32 -2.74 -0.66
C ASN A 259 -5.34 -1.87 -1.47
N SER A 260 -4.22 -1.50 -0.85
CA SER A 260 -3.16 -0.70 -1.45
C SER A 260 -2.13 -1.52 -2.25
N TYR A 261 -2.27 -2.85 -2.32
CA TYR A 261 -1.39 -3.72 -3.10
C TYR A 261 -2.17 -4.54 -4.13
N GLY A 262 -1.76 -4.44 -5.38
CA GLY A 262 -2.44 -5.10 -6.50
C GLY A 262 -3.84 -4.53 -6.72
N THR A 263 -4.82 -5.41 -6.69
CA THR A 263 -6.24 -5.10 -6.88
C THR A 263 -7.02 -5.07 -5.55
N GLY A 264 -6.34 -5.23 -4.40
CA GLY A 264 -7.01 -5.44 -3.12
C GLY A 264 -7.72 -6.79 -3.01
N ALA A 265 -7.40 -7.72 -3.90
CA ALA A 265 -7.95 -9.07 -3.97
C ALA A 265 -6.84 -10.09 -4.23
N VAL A 266 -6.95 -11.27 -3.65
CA VAL A 266 -6.05 -12.40 -3.89
C VAL A 266 -6.84 -13.68 -4.10
N MET A 267 -6.36 -14.56 -4.96
CA MET A 267 -6.79 -15.96 -4.97
C MET A 267 -5.93 -16.74 -4.00
N ALA A 268 -6.53 -17.67 -3.29
CA ALA A 268 -5.86 -18.48 -2.29
C ALA A 268 -5.69 -19.92 -2.77
N VAL A 269 -4.44 -20.41 -2.69
CA VAL A 269 -4.07 -21.79 -3.07
C VAL A 269 -3.38 -22.47 -1.89
N PRO A 270 -4.14 -23.08 -0.98
CA PRO A 270 -3.62 -23.64 0.27
C PRO A 270 -2.52 -24.69 0.12
N SER A 271 -2.52 -25.45 -0.97
CA SER A 271 -1.50 -26.44 -1.21
C SER A 271 -0.11 -25.85 -1.56
N GLY A 272 -0.05 -24.56 -1.97
CA GLY A 272 1.17 -23.90 -2.44
C GLY A 272 1.58 -22.62 -1.70
N ASP A 273 0.77 -22.14 -0.74
CA ASP A 273 1.08 -20.98 0.10
C ASP A 273 0.73 -21.26 1.56
N GLN A 274 1.70 -21.04 2.46
CA GLN A 274 1.55 -21.39 3.87
C GLN A 274 0.49 -20.56 4.59
N ARG A 275 0.30 -19.28 4.22
CA ARG A 275 -0.74 -18.43 4.80
C ARG A 275 -2.13 -18.92 4.40
N ASP A 276 -2.26 -19.32 3.14
CA ASP A 276 -3.52 -19.87 2.61
C ASP A 276 -3.81 -21.23 3.24
N PHE A 277 -2.77 -22.05 3.48
CA PHE A 277 -2.89 -23.35 4.16
C PHE A 277 -3.41 -23.19 5.60
N GLU A 278 -2.81 -22.28 6.38
CA GLU A 278 -3.23 -21.98 7.75
C GLU A 278 -4.66 -21.47 7.81
N PHE A 279 -5.03 -20.57 6.90
CA PHE A 279 -6.38 -20.04 6.78
C PHE A 279 -7.38 -21.13 6.40
N ALA A 280 -7.10 -21.93 5.37
CA ALA A 280 -7.97 -23.00 4.91
C ALA A 280 -8.15 -24.07 5.99
N THR A 281 -7.12 -24.43 6.71
CA THR A 281 -7.16 -25.38 7.84
C THR A 281 -8.06 -24.85 8.95
N LYS A 282 -7.90 -23.57 9.33
CA LYS A 282 -8.70 -22.93 10.37
C LYS A 282 -10.19 -22.88 10.04
N PHE A 283 -10.52 -22.57 8.78
CA PHE A 283 -11.91 -22.41 8.34
C PHE A 283 -12.50 -23.64 7.63
N ASN A 284 -11.80 -24.78 7.67
CA ASN A 284 -12.20 -26.04 7.03
C ASN A 284 -12.51 -25.88 5.53
N LEU A 285 -11.68 -25.11 4.81
CA LEU A 285 -11.79 -24.94 3.37
C LEU A 285 -11.05 -26.05 2.63
N PRO A 286 -11.43 -26.39 1.38
CA PRO A 286 -10.78 -27.42 0.60
C PRO A 286 -9.29 -27.11 0.36
N ILE A 287 -8.45 -28.14 0.36
CA ILE A 287 -7.03 -28.04 0.00
C ILE A 287 -6.77 -29.03 -1.14
N THR A 288 -6.60 -28.52 -2.35
CA THR A 288 -6.37 -29.32 -3.55
C THR A 288 -4.90 -29.26 -3.94
N PRO A 289 -4.15 -30.38 -3.90
CA PRO A 289 -2.76 -30.41 -4.37
C PRO A 289 -2.70 -30.16 -5.88
N VAL A 290 -1.84 -29.22 -6.29
CA VAL A 290 -1.61 -28.89 -7.72
C VAL A 290 -0.17 -29.03 -8.17
N VAL A 291 0.74 -29.32 -7.24
CA VAL A 291 2.15 -29.67 -7.50
C VAL A 291 2.47 -30.95 -6.74
N GLU A 292 3.22 -31.83 -7.39
CA GLU A 292 3.67 -33.10 -6.81
C GLU A 292 4.60 -32.85 -5.60
N GLY A 293 4.39 -33.57 -4.51
CA GLY A 293 5.19 -33.42 -3.27
C GLY A 293 4.39 -32.89 -2.06
N PHE A 294 3.18 -32.41 -2.24
CA PHE A 294 2.32 -31.99 -1.14
C PHE A 294 1.98 -33.19 -0.22
N ASN A 295 2.29 -33.06 1.08
CA ASN A 295 2.12 -34.12 2.09
C ASN A 295 0.87 -33.97 2.98
N GLY A 296 0.16 -32.85 2.86
CA GLY A 296 -1.03 -32.55 3.66
C GLY A 296 -0.76 -31.94 5.05
N GLU A 297 0.49 -31.78 5.46
CA GLU A 297 0.85 -31.23 6.77
C GLU A 297 1.18 -29.74 6.71
N GLU A 298 1.74 -29.29 5.59
CA GLU A 298 2.09 -27.89 5.31
C GLU A 298 2.02 -27.61 3.80
N ALA A 299 2.04 -26.34 3.42
CA ALA A 299 2.07 -25.96 2.01
C ALA A 299 3.39 -26.39 1.35
N TYR A 300 3.28 -26.86 0.11
CA TYR A 300 4.45 -27.26 -0.69
C TYR A 300 4.86 -26.13 -1.64
N THR A 301 6.00 -25.51 -1.37
CA THR A 301 6.49 -24.32 -2.10
C THR A 301 7.61 -24.61 -3.08
N GLU A 302 8.12 -25.85 -3.10
CA GLU A 302 9.21 -26.28 -3.98
C GLU A 302 8.74 -26.52 -5.43
N ASP A 303 9.68 -26.73 -6.34
CA ASP A 303 9.38 -27.07 -7.73
C ASP A 303 8.94 -28.52 -7.85
N GLY A 304 8.06 -28.80 -8.80
CA GLY A 304 7.54 -30.15 -9.07
C GLY A 304 6.65 -30.17 -10.30
N ALA A 305 6.28 -31.37 -10.72
CA ALA A 305 5.33 -31.55 -11.81
C ALA A 305 3.92 -31.15 -11.35
N HIS A 306 3.15 -30.51 -12.23
CA HIS A 306 1.76 -30.20 -11.95
C HIS A 306 0.91 -31.46 -11.93
N VAL A 307 -0.04 -31.52 -10.99
CA VAL A 307 -1.04 -32.58 -10.84
C VAL A 307 -2.41 -31.95 -10.60
N ASN A 308 -3.49 -32.64 -10.91
CA ASN A 308 -4.87 -32.14 -10.77
C ASN A 308 -5.10 -30.77 -11.42
N SER A 309 -4.33 -30.45 -12.45
CA SER A 309 -4.27 -29.16 -13.11
C SER A 309 -4.61 -29.24 -14.60
N GLY A 310 -5.32 -30.30 -15.02
CA GLY A 310 -5.84 -30.47 -16.37
C GLY A 310 -4.77 -30.35 -17.45
N PHE A 311 -4.85 -29.33 -18.30
CA PHE A 311 -3.89 -29.16 -19.42
C PHE A 311 -2.46 -28.78 -18.95
N LEU A 312 -2.24 -28.56 -17.67
CA LEU A 312 -0.91 -28.30 -17.07
C LEU A 312 -0.27 -29.54 -16.48
N ASP A 313 -1.00 -30.66 -16.35
CA ASP A 313 -0.47 -31.87 -15.69
C ASP A 313 0.82 -32.33 -16.34
N GLY A 314 1.80 -32.65 -15.49
CA GLY A 314 3.14 -33.11 -15.89
C GLY A 314 4.12 -31.98 -16.28
N LEU A 315 3.67 -30.74 -16.40
CA LEU A 315 4.56 -29.60 -16.68
C LEU A 315 5.27 -29.11 -15.39
N ASN A 316 6.50 -28.62 -15.54
CA ASN A 316 7.17 -27.90 -14.46
C ASN A 316 6.56 -26.50 -14.27
N ILE A 317 6.87 -25.81 -13.17
CA ILE A 317 6.29 -24.51 -12.82
C ILE A 317 6.50 -23.46 -13.93
N LYS A 318 7.68 -23.41 -14.55
CA LYS A 318 7.99 -22.42 -15.58
C LYS A 318 7.14 -22.61 -16.84
N GLU A 319 7.02 -23.84 -17.31
CA GLU A 319 6.22 -24.21 -18.48
C GLU A 319 4.72 -23.99 -18.19
N ALA A 320 4.26 -24.41 -17.00
CA ALA A 320 2.88 -24.26 -16.57
C ALA A 320 2.46 -22.78 -16.46
N LYS A 321 3.31 -21.91 -15.92
CA LYS A 321 3.07 -20.46 -15.89
C LYS A 321 2.90 -19.88 -17.29
N ALA A 322 3.79 -20.20 -18.21
CA ALA A 322 3.72 -19.69 -19.57
C ALA A 322 2.43 -20.14 -20.27
N LYS A 323 2.10 -21.43 -20.15
CA LYS A 323 0.90 -22.02 -20.76
C LYS A 323 -0.41 -21.49 -20.13
N MET A 324 -0.42 -21.25 -18.82
CA MET A 324 -1.56 -20.66 -18.14
C MET A 324 -1.80 -19.21 -18.59
N VAL A 325 -0.73 -18.40 -18.72
CA VAL A 325 -0.85 -17.01 -19.20
C VAL A 325 -1.43 -16.99 -20.62
N GLU A 326 -0.93 -17.84 -21.52
CA GLU A 326 -1.47 -17.98 -22.88
C GLU A 326 -2.96 -18.36 -22.85
N TRP A 327 -3.33 -19.34 -22.04
CA TRP A 327 -4.73 -19.76 -21.88
C TRP A 327 -5.63 -18.63 -21.36
N LEU A 328 -5.17 -17.85 -20.37
CA LEU A 328 -5.93 -16.71 -19.80
C LEU A 328 -6.17 -15.62 -20.85
N GLU A 329 -5.17 -15.33 -21.69
CA GLU A 329 -5.28 -14.36 -22.79
C GLU A 329 -6.24 -14.84 -23.88
N GLU A 330 -6.17 -16.11 -24.27
CA GLU A 330 -7.06 -16.72 -25.27
C GLU A 330 -8.54 -16.73 -24.83
N HIS A 331 -8.80 -16.82 -23.51
CA HIS A 331 -10.15 -16.87 -22.94
C HIS A 331 -10.66 -15.53 -22.41
N ASP A 332 -9.91 -14.43 -22.62
CA ASP A 332 -10.23 -13.07 -22.15
C ASP A 332 -10.56 -12.99 -20.65
N CYS A 333 -9.95 -13.86 -19.87
CA CYS A 333 -10.13 -13.91 -18.41
C CYS A 333 -8.88 -13.54 -17.61
N GLY A 334 -7.86 -12.95 -18.26
CA GLY A 334 -6.63 -12.51 -17.65
C GLY A 334 -5.49 -12.36 -18.64
N GLY A 335 -4.26 -12.30 -18.14
CA GLY A 335 -3.07 -12.19 -18.97
C GLY A 335 -1.83 -11.75 -18.21
N LYS A 336 -0.71 -11.63 -18.92
CA LYS A 336 0.57 -11.20 -18.31
C LYS A 336 0.44 -9.83 -17.67
N LYS A 337 0.92 -9.70 -16.44
CA LYS A 337 0.92 -8.44 -15.68
C LYS A 337 2.20 -8.29 -14.88
N VAL A 338 2.71 -7.07 -14.82
CA VAL A 338 3.81 -6.68 -13.93
C VAL A 338 3.24 -5.82 -12.81
N ASN A 339 3.64 -6.10 -11.60
CA ASN A 339 3.24 -5.34 -10.42
C ASN A 339 4.47 -4.93 -9.60
N TYR A 340 4.33 -3.89 -8.78
CA TYR A 340 5.40 -3.35 -7.94
C TYR A 340 4.94 -3.25 -6.49
N ARG A 341 5.84 -3.49 -5.55
CA ARG A 341 5.61 -3.18 -4.14
C ARG A 341 5.70 -1.68 -3.88
N LEU A 342 6.54 -0.97 -4.67
CA LEU A 342 6.62 0.49 -4.66
C LEU A 342 5.25 1.08 -4.93
N ARG A 343 4.86 2.07 -4.13
CA ARG A 343 3.59 2.80 -4.26
C ARG A 343 3.88 4.25 -4.55
N ASP A 344 2.92 4.91 -5.16
CA ASP A 344 2.98 6.35 -5.36
C ASP A 344 3.09 7.07 -4.02
N TRP A 345 3.83 8.16 -4.00
CA TRP A 345 4.17 8.86 -2.78
C TRP A 345 3.10 9.86 -2.39
N ILE A 346 2.49 9.70 -1.21
CA ILE A 346 1.61 10.70 -0.62
C ILE A 346 2.46 11.91 -0.25
N PHE A 347 2.35 12.97 -1.04
CA PHE A 347 3.15 14.18 -0.90
C PHE A 347 2.57 15.13 0.16
N SER A 348 1.26 15.33 0.17
CA SER A 348 0.61 16.29 1.08
C SER A 348 0.72 15.87 2.55
N ARG A 349 0.95 16.87 3.40
CA ARG A 349 1.01 16.72 4.86
C ARG A 349 0.32 17.91 5.51
N GLN A 350 -0.58 17.65 6.46
CA GLN A 350 -1.27 18.66 7.25
C GLN A 350 -0.37 19.07 8.42
N ARG A 351 0.59 19.95 8.16
CA ARG A 351 1.54 20.47 9.16
C ARG A 351 1.50 21.99 9.19
N TYR A 352 1.88 22.61 10.32
CA TYR A 352 2.01 24.06 10.41
C TYR A 352 3.09 24.58 9.46
N TRP A 353 4.25 23.93 9.47
CA TRP A 353 5.34 24.21 8.55
C TRP A 353 5.19 23.34 7.31
N GLY A 354 5.17 23.96 6.15
CA GLY A 354 5.12 23.26 4.88
C GLY A 354 4.87 24.22 3.74
N GLU A 355 5.21 23.79 2.55
CA GLU A 355 4.95 24.52 1.33
C GLU A 355 3.45 24.41 0.98
N PRO A 356 2.72 25.51 0.79
CA PRO A 356 1.38 25.45 0.23
C PRO A 356 1.40 24.82 -1.16
N ILE A 357 0.46 23.93 -1.44
CA ILE A 357 0.32 23.33 -2.77
C ILE A 357 -0.18 24.41 -3.73
N PRO A 358 0.54 24.73 -4.83
CA PRO A 358 0.22 25.85 -5.71
C PRO A 358 -0.88 25.49 -6.73
N VAL A 359 -2.04 25.05 -6.23
CA VAL A 359 -3.19 24.63 -7.05
C VAL A 359 -4.45 25.31 -6.56
N ILE A 360 -5.20 25.86 -7.50
CA ILE A 360 -6.52 26.46 -7.28
C ILE A 360 -7.58 25.40 -7.61
N HIS A 361 -8.49 25.16 -6.68
CA HIS A 361 -9.69 24.36 -6.88
C HIS A 361 -10.85 25.29 -7.19
N TRP A 362 -11.42 25.15 -8.38
CA TRP A 362 -12.55 25.96 -8.82
C TRP A 362 -13.89 25.33 -8.40
N ASP A 363 -14.92 26.17 -8.28
CA ASP A 363 -16.26 25.71 -7.89
C ASP A 363 -16.91 24.75 -8.91
N ASP A 364 -16.43 24.74 -10.14
CA ASP A 364 -16.85 23.79 -11.19
C ASP A 364 -16.18 22.41 -11.10
N GLY A 365 -15.33 22.20 -10.08
CA GLY A 365 -14.59 20.97 -9.85
C GLY A 365 -13.29 20.84 -10.67
N THR A 366 -12.93 21.85 -11.46
CA THR A 366 -11.64 21.87 -12.17
C THR A 366 -10.51 22.36 -11.27
N THR A 367 -9.28 22.09 -11.67
CA THR A 367 -8.08 22.58 -10.98
C THR A 367 -7.16 23.30 -11.95
N SER A 368 -6.49 24.35 -11.47
CA SER A 368 -5.42 25.03 -12.20
C SER A 368 -4.24 25.35 -11.29
N LEU A 369 -3.06 25.49 -11.88
CA LEU A 369 -1.90 25.99 -11.14
C LEU A 369 -2.06 27.48 -10.82
N VAL A 370 -1.49 27.91 -9.70
CA VAL A 370 -1.28 29.33 -9.40
C VAL A 370 -0.27 29.87 -10.43
N PRO A 371 -0.50 31.06 -11.02
CA PRO A 371 0.49 31.67 -11.91
C PRO A 371 1.85 31.87 -11.24
N GLU A 372 2.93 31.66 -11.98
CA GLU A 372 4.31 31.70 -11.42
C GLU A 372 4.72 33.12 -10.91
N ASP A 373 3.98 34.14 -11.26
CA ASP A 373 4.18 35.55 -10.84
C ASP A 373 3.33 35.96 -9.64
N GLU A 374 2.45 35.10 -9.16
CA GLU A 374 1.64 35.28 -7.96
C GLU A 374 2.08 34.38 -6.80
#